data_31fded41843adbe6bb1a5c241c0efd29
#
_entry.id   31fded41843adbe6bb1a5c241c0efd29
#
_cell.length_a   1.000
_cell.length_b   1.000
_cell.length_c   1.000
_cell.angle_alpha   90.00
_cell.angle_beta   90.00
_cell.angle_gamma   90.00
#
_symmetry.space_group_name_H-M   'P 1'
#
loop_
_entity.id
_entity.type
_entity.pdbx_description
1 polymer ?
#
loop_
_entity_poly.entity_id
_entity_poly.type
_entity_poly.pdbx_seq_one_letter_code
_entity_poly.pdbx_strand_id
1 'polypeptide(L)'
;MEKACAQQFEGPASQRMWAWLPVAAYMALIFYFSSSSHPDEELPKFLFEALGDKLLHMIEFAVLGVLCYRAFRRAAGPFAAGYAVVFAIVTASLYGATDELHQAFVPFRTATWMDWMADTAGGMVGAVGGRRVMERGAKDVIS
;
A
#
# COMPACT_ATOMS: atom_id res chain seq x y z
N MET A 1 -22.92 18.12 -3.25
CA MET A 1 -21.76 17.23 -3.26
C MET A 1 -21.17 17.03 -1.86
N GLU A 2 -21.09 18.06 -1.05
CA GLU A 2 -20.55 18.03 0.33
C GLU A 2 -21.34 17.14 1.30
N LYS A 3 -22.68 17.20 1.26
CA LYS A 3 -23.57 16.36 2.11
C LYS A 3 -23.49 14.86 1.79
N ALA A 4 -23.31 14.48 0.53
CA ALA A 4 -23.15 13.07 0.14
C ALA A 4 -21.79 12.48 0.62
N CYS A 5 -20.75 13.31 0.68
CA CYS A 5 -19.45 12.90 1.22
C CYS A 5 -19.51 12.71 2.73
N ALA A 6 -20.25 13.56 3.46
CA ALA A 6 -20.40 13.45 4.92
C ALA A 6 -21.14 12.17 5.32
N GLN A 7 -22.22 11.81 4.66
CA GLN A 7 -22.99 10.59 4.96
C GLN A 7 -22.20 9.30 4.83
N GLN A 8 -21.15 9.26 3.98
CA GLN A 8 -20.30 8.09 3.81
C GLN A 8 -19.47 7.75 5.07
N PHE A 9 -19.30 8.72 5.99
CA PHE A 9 -18.51 8.57 7.21
C PHE A 9 -19.37 8.40 8.49
N GLU A 10 -20.72 8.37 8.37
CA GLU A 10 -21.64 8.18 9.48
C GLU A 10 -21.79 6.70 9.92
N GLY A 11 -21.10 5.78 9.23
CA GLY A 11 -21.08 4.38 9.63
C GLY A 11 -20.43 4.16 11.00
N PRO A 12 -20.83 3.08 11.73
CA PRO A 12 -20.29 2.78 13.06
C PRO A 12 -18.76 2.66 13.02
N ALA A 13 -18.10 3.04 14.12
CA ALA A 13 -16.64 3.01 14.24
C ALA A 13 -16.03 1.65 13.86
N SER A 14 -16.75 0.55 14.13
CA SER A 14 -16.36 -0.80 13.74
C SER A 14 -16.18 -0.96 12.22
N GLN A 15 -17.11 -0.44 11.40
CA GLN A 15 -16.99 -0.53 9.93
C GLN A 15 -15.77 0.25 9.40
N ARG A 16 -15.44 1.36 10.04
CA ARG A 16 -14.26 2.16 9.70
C ARG A 16 -12.97 1.41 10.06
N MET A 17 -12.94 0.73 11.20
CA MET A 17 -11.81 -0.11 11.61
C MET A 17 -11.57 -1.26 10.64
N TRP A 18 -12.61 -1.93 10.16
CA TRP A 18 -12.50 -3.02 9.19
C TRP A 18 -11.87 -2.59 7.85
N ALA A 19 -11.95 -1.31 7.49
CA ALA A 19 -11.30 -0.82 6.29
C ALA A 19 -9.76 -0.79 6.41
N TRP A 20 -9.22 -0.66 7.64
CA TRP A 20 -7.79 -0.65 7.92
C TRP A 20 -7.18 -2.03 8.16
N LEU A 21 -8.01 -3.04 8.46
CA LEU A 21 -7.53 -4.39 8.70
C LEU A 21 -6.71 -4.97 7.53
N PRO A 22 -7.13 -4.85 6.26
CA PRO A 22 -6.31 -5.31 5.13
C PRO A 22 -4.98 -4.57 5.01
N VAL A 23 -4.92 -3.28 5.36
CA VAL A 23 -3.67 -2.51 5.38
C VAL A 23 -2.73 -3.08 6.43
N ALA A 24 -3.20 -3.22 7.67
CA ALA A 24 -2.40 -3.75 8.77
C ALA A 24 -1.92 -5.19 8.51
N ALA A 25 -2.81 -6.04 8.00
CA ALA A 25 -2.47 -7.42 7.67
C ALA A 25 -1.41 -7.49 6.56
N TYR A 26 -1.53 -6.62 5.54
CA TYR A 26 -0.59 -6.59 4.45
C TYR A 26 0.77 -6.00 4.87
N MET A 27 0.79 -4.95 5.69
CA MET A 27 2.02 -4.44 6.30
C MET A 27 2.73 -5.52 7.14
N ALA A 28 1.98 -6.31 7.92
CA ALA A 28 2.55 -7.43 8.65
C ALA A 28 3.13 -8.52 7.72
N LEU A 29 2.50 -8.74 6.56
CA LEU A 29 3.01 -9.66 5.54
C LEU A 29 4.32 -9.15 4.93
N ILE A 30 4.39 -7.87 4.55
CA ILE A 30 5.64 -7.23 4.08
C ILE A 30 6.74 -7.40 5.14
N PHE A 31 6.44 -7.07 6.40
CA PHE A 31 7.39 -7.21 7.49
C PHE A 31 7.90 -8.65 7.66
N TYR A 32 7.02 -9.64 7.50
CA TYR A 32 7.39 -11.06 7.56
C TYR A 32 8.41 -11.41 6.47
N PHE A 33 8.13 -11.07 5.21
CA PHE A 33 9.05 -11.34 4.10
C PHE A 33 10.35 -10.52 4.19
N SER A 34 10.25 -9.28 4.63
CA SER A 34 11.41 -8.40 4.87
C SER A 34 12.33 -8.93 5.98
N SER A 35 11.78 -9.69 6.94
CA SER A 35 12.55 -10.32 8.02
C SER A 35 13.29 -11.57 7.57
N SER A 36 13.03 -12.09 6.37
CA SER A 36 13.69 -13.28 5.85
C SER A 36 15.12 -12.97 5.39
N SER A 37 16.07 -13.76 5.84
CA SER A 37 17.48 -13.62 5.47
C SER A 37 17.78 -14.12 4.05
N HIS A 38 16.90 -14.93 3.47
CA HIS A 38 17.07 -15.54 2.15
C HIS A 38 15.74 -15.47 1.37
N PRO A 39 15.36 -14.28 0.86
CA PRO A 39 14.09 -14.09 0.17
C PRO A 39 14.01 -14.88 -1.15
N ASP A 40 15.14 -15.18 -1.79
CA ASP A 40 15.26 -16.00 -2.98
C ASP A 40 14.89 -17.48 -2.73
N GLU A 41 14.93 -17.94 -1.50
CA GLU A 41 14.50 -19.29 -1.12
C GLU A 41 12.97 -19.38 -0.87
N GLU A 42 12.35 -18.28 -0.45
CA GLU A 42 10.91 -18.22 -0.15
C GLU A 42 10.05 -17.97 -1.39
N LEU A 43 10.59 -17.29 -2.39
CA LEU A 43 9.93 -17.04 -3.66
C LEU A 43 10.34 -18.08 -4.72
N PRO A 44 9.45 -18.44 -5.65
CA PRO A 44 9.84 -19.25 -6.79
C PRO A 44 11.00 -18.58 -7.54
N LYS A 45 12.13 -19.28 -7.68
CA LYS A 45 13.37 -18.75 -8.30
C LYS A 45 13.14 -18.09 -9.64
N PHE A 46 12.26 -18.67 -10.47
CA PHE A 46 11.92 -18.10 -11.78
C PHE A 46 11.30 -16.68 -11.67
N LEU A 47 10.56 -16.41 -10.59
CA LEU A 47 9.92 -15.11 -10.38
C LEU A 47 10.97 -14.06 -9.99
N PHE A 48 11.88 -14.44 -9.09
CA PHE A 48 12.98 -13.57 -8.66
C PHE A 48 13.95 -13.27 -9.81
N GLU A 49 14.31 -14.28 -10.60
CA GLU A 49 15.19 -14.12 -11.75
C GLU A 49 14.54 -13.30 -12.88
N ALA A 50 13.22 -13.44 -13.10
CA ALA A 50 12.52 -12.74 -14.16
C ALA A 50 12.21 -11.27 -13.83
N LEU A 51 11.87 -10.98 -12.59
CA LEU A 51 11.40 -9.65 -12.19
C LEU A 51 12.51 -8.77 -11.59
N GLY A 52 13.51 -9.38 -10.94
CA GLY A 52 14.51 -8.66 -10.17
C GLY A 52 13.94 -8.10 -8.86
N ASP A 53 14.83 -7.86 -7.92
CA ASP A 53 14.50 -7.43 -6.56
C ASP A 53 13.64 -6.15 -6.52
N LYS A 54 14.07 -5.12 -7.25
CA LYS A 54 13.39 -3.81 -7.26
C LYS A 54 11.97 -3.82 -7.83
N LEU A 55 11.72 -4.67 -8.83
CA LEU A 55 10.38 -4.81 -9.39
C LEU A 55 9.44 -5.56 -8.42
N LEU A 56 9.97 -6.49 -7.64
CA LEU A 56 9.23 -7.16 -6.58
C LEU A 56 8.82 -6.16 -5.49
N HIS A 57 9.75 -5.34 -4.99
CA HIS A 57 9.47 -4.24 -4.08
C HIS A 57 8.37 -3.30 -4.64
N MET A 58 8.51 -2.90 -5.89
CA MET A 58 7.54 -2.03 -6.55
C MET A 58 6.13 -2.64 -6.63
N ILE A 59 6.01 -3.94 -6.94
CA ILE A 59 4.73 -4.66 -7.00
C ILE A 59 4.13 -4.78 -5.60
N GLU A 60 4.92 -5.16 -4.62
CA GLU A 60 4.51 -5.31 -3.23
C GLU A 60 3.96 -4.00 -2.67
N PHE A 61 4.68 -2.91 -2.84
CA PHE A 61 4.24 -1.60 -2.39
C PHE A 61 3.11 -0.99 -3.25
N ALA A 62 2.93 -1.44 -4.51
CA ALA A 62 1.76 -1.05 -5.28
C ALA A 62 0.47 -1.62 -4.68
N VAL A 63 0.48 -2.86 -4.20
CA VAL A 63 -0.66 -3.44 -3.46
C VAL A 63 -0.93 -2.64 -2.19
N LEU A 64 0.11 -2.30 -1.41
CA LEU A 64 -0.03 -1.46 -0.22
C LEU A 64 -0.65 -0.10 -0.57
N GLY A 65 -0.21 0.53 -1.66
CA GLY A 65 -0.75 1.81 -2.15
C GLY A 65 -2.25 1.76 -2.46
N VAL A 66 -2.71 0.67 -3.12
CA VAL A 66 -4.15 0.44 -3.38
C VAL A 66 -4.93 0.30 -2.07
N LEU A 67 -4.42 -0.50 -1.13
CA LEU A 67 -5.08 -0.75 0.16
C LEU A 67 -5.16 0.52 1.00
N CYS A 68 -4.08 1.29 1.08
CA CYS A 68 -4.04 2.58 1.76
C CYS A 68 -5.02 3.58 1.12
N TYR A 69 -5.01 3.72 -0.21
CA TYR A 69 -5.96 4.59 -0.90
C TYR A 69 -7.40 4.23 -0.55
N ARG A 70 -7.76 2.94 -0.61
CA ARG A 70 -9.09 2.46 -0.25
C ARG A 70 -9.46 2.80 1.20
N ALA A 71 -8.54 2.61 2.14
CA ALA A 71 -8.77 2.88 3.56
C ALA A 71 -8.95 4.38 3.82
N PHE A 72 -8.07 5.24 3.31
CA PHE A 72 -8.21 6.69 3.41
C PHE A 72 -9.49 7.21 2.77
N ARG A 73 -9.84 6.68 1.61
CA ARG A 73 -11.04 7.08 0.87
C ARG A 73 -12.34 6.74 1.61
N ARG A 74 -12.36 5.65 2.40
CA ARG A 74 -13.57 5.11 3.02
C ARG A 74 -13.68 5.34 4.52
N ALA A 75 -12.57 5.49 5.23
CA ALA A 75 -12.57 5.37 6.69
C ALA A 75 -11.89 6.51 7.45
N ALA A 76 -11.14 7.39 6.79
CA ALA A 76 -10.31 8.38 7.46
C ALA A 76 -10.96 9.78 7.61
N GLY A 77 -12.25 9.92 7.24
CA GLY A 77 -12.99 11.17 7.29
C GLY A 77 -12.89 12.01 6.00
N PRO A 78 -13.72 13.06 5.86
CA PRO A 78 -13.87 13.82 4.61
C PRO A 78 -12.57 14.46 4.13
N PHE A 79 -11.79 15.05 5.03
CA PHE A 79 -10.52 15.67 4.70
C PHE A 79 -9.53 14.66 4.11
N ALA A 80 -9.27 13.57 4.83
CA ALA A 80 -8.34 12.55 4.37
C ALA A 80 -8.84 11.83 3.10
N ALA A 81 -10.15 11.67 2.94
CA ALA A 81 -10.74 11.12 1.72
C ALA A 81 -10.51 12.02 0.50
N GLY A 82 -10.52 13.35 0.68
CA GLY A 82 -10.19 14.30 -0.38
C GLY A 82 -8.73 14.19 -0.85
N TYR A 83 -7.82 13.86 0.04
CA TYR A 83 -6.38 13.70 -0.22
C TYR A 83 -5.92 12.24 -0.16
N ALA A 84 -6.81 11.28 -0.36
CA ALA A 84 -6.53 9.86 -0.16
C ALA A 84 -5.33 9.34 -0.96
N VAL A 85 -5.10 9.84 -2.18
CA VAL A 85 -3.92 9.47 -2.98
C VAL A 85 -2.64 9.95 -2.30
N VAL A 86 -2.60 11.20 -1.83
CA VAL A 86 -1.42 11.76 -1.17
C VAL A 86 -1.11 11.01 0.11
N PHE A 87 -2.12 10.79 0.95
CA PHE A 87 -1.94 10.05 2.20
C PHE A 87 -1.51 8.60 1.96
N ALA A 88 -2.03 7.95 0.92
CA ALA A 88 -1.63 6.59 0.57
C ALA A 88 -0.16 6.53 0.13
N ILE A 89 0.29 7.46 -0.71
CA ILE A 89 1.69 7.54 -1.16
C ILE A 89 2.62 7.82 0.04
N VAL A 90 2.28 8.79 0.88
CA VAL A 90 3.08 9.13 2.06
C VAL A 90 3.18 7.94 3.01
N THR A 91 2.05 7.25 3.26
CA THR A 91 2.04 6.05 4.13
C THR A 91 2.91 4.94 3.56
N ALA A 92 2.79 4.63 2.26
CA ALA A 92 3.61 3.61 1.61
C ALA A 92 5.10 3.99 1.65
N SER A 93 5.44 5.24 1.35
CA SER A 93 6.84 5.71 1.37
C SER A 93 7.46 5.68 2.77
N LEU A 94 6.71 6.09 3.79
CA LEU A 94 7.19 6.04 5.18
C LEU A 94 7.34 4.59 5.64
N TYR A 95 6.41 3.71 5.25
CA TYR A 95 6.53 2.29 5.57
C TYR A 95 7.73 1.65 4.87
N GLY A 96 7.98 1.97 3.58
CA GLY A 96 9.19 1.54 2.87
C GLY A 96 10.47 2.01 3.56
N ALA A 97 10.52 3.26 4.04
CA ALA A 97 11.67 3.74 4.81
C ALA A 97 11.88 2.94 6.11
N THR A 98 10.80 2.55 6.81
CA THR A 98 10.90 1.68 7.99
C THR A 98 11.32 0.26 7.64
N ASP A 99 10.89 -0.24 6.49
CA ASP A 99 11.28 -1.55 5.98
C ASP A 99 12.77 -1.61 5.66
N GLU A 100 13.30 -0.63 4.93
CA GLU A 100 14.74 -0.50 4.66
C GLU A 100 15.56 -0.40 5.95
N LEU A 101 15.06 0.39 6.91
CA LEU A 101 15.72 0.49 8.23
C LEU A 101 15.72 -0.87 8.94
N HIS A 102 14.64 -1.63 8.86
CA HIS A 102 14.57 -2.98 9.43
C HIS A 102 15.54 -3.93 8.73
N GLN A 103 15.56 -3.94 7.40
CA GLN A 103 16.45 -4.79 6.59
C GLN A 103 17.93 -4.53 6.88
N ALA A 104 18.32 -3.31 7.26
CA ALA A 104 19.68 -3.00 7.68
C ALA A 104 20.16 -3.80 8.89
N PHE A 105 19.24 -4.37 9.68
CA PHE A 105 19.54 -5.22 10.84
C PHE A 105 19.33 -6.72 10.56
N VAL A 106 18.83 -7.10 9.38
CA VAL A 106 18.61 -8.50 9.00
C VAL A 106 19.88 -9.05 8.36
N PRO A 107 20.44 -10.17 8.86
CA PRO A 107 21.62 -10.78 8.26
C PRO A 107 21.41 -11.10 6.77
N PHE A 108 22.44 -10.86 5.95
CA PHE A 108 22.45 -11.12 4.50
C PHE A 108 21.49 -10.25 3.66
N ARG A 109 20.82 -9.23 4.27
CA ARG A 109 20.07 -8.21 3.54
C ARG A 109 20.89 -6.94 3.38
N THR A 110 20.68 -6.27 2.27
CA THR A 110 21.29 -4.96 1.98
C THR A 110 20.21 -3.93 1.81
N ALA A 111 20.07 -3.06 2.81
CA ALA A 111 19.18 -1.90 2.71
C ALA A 111 19.74 -0.90 1.70
N THR A 112 18.96 -0.48 0.71
CA THR A 112 19.38 0.52 -0.27
C THR A 112 18.32 1.61 -0.47
N TRP A 113 18.78 2.85 -0.66
CA TRP A 113 17.89 3.96 -0.98
C TRP A 113 17.12 3.73 -2.29
N MET A 114 17.64 2.88 -3.20
CA MET A 114 16.98 2.54 -4.45
C MET A 114 15.78 1.63 -4.23
N ASP A 115 15.80 0.77 -3.21
CA ASP A 115 14.69 -0.09 -2.84
C ASP A 115 13.57 0.74 -2.21
N TRP A 116 13.89 1.67 -1.31
CA TRP A 116 12.94 2.67 -0.84
C TRP A 116 12.30 3.50 -1.98
N MET A 117 13.08 3.87 -3.01
CA MET A 117 12.51 4.55 -4.18
C MET A 117 11.56 3.65 -4.97
N ALA A 118 11.89 2.35 -5.11
CA ALA A 118 11.00 1.38 -5.77
C ALA A 118 9.69 1.20 -4.98
N ASP A 119 9.76 1.13 -3.64
CA ASP A 119 8.62 1.09 -2.73
C ASP A 119 7.72 2.32 -2.89
N THR A 120 8.33 3.50 -2.88
CA THR A 120 7.61 4.76 -3.05
C THR A 120 6.94 4.84 -4.44
N ALA A 121 7.65 4.45 -5.49
CA ALA A 121 7.11 4.41 -6.86
C ALA A 121 5.97 3.39 -6.96
N GLY A 122 6.12 2.21 -6.37
CA GLY A 122 5.08 1.20 -6.26
C GLY A 122 3.84 1.74 -5.56
N GLY A 123 4.01 2.31 -4.37
CA GLY A 123 2.95 2.95 -3.60
C GLY A 123 2.18 4.02 -4.39
N MET A 124 2.90 4.84 -5.16
CA MET A 124 2.31 5.85 -6.03
C MET A 124 1.49 5.22 -7.17
N VAL A 125 2.04 4.24 -7.87
CA VAL A 125 1.34 3.51 -8.95
C VAL A 125 0.07 2.85 -8.40
N GLY A 126 0.16 2.20 -7.25
CA GLY A 126 -0.97 1.55 -6.58
C GLY A 126 -2.06 2.53 -6.16
N ALA A 127 -1.70 3.64 -5.51
CA ALA A 127 -2.65 4.65 -5.07
C ALA A 127 -3.40 5.31 -6.25
N VAL A 128 -2.68 5.68 -7.30
CA VAL A 128 -3.26 6.30 -8.51
C VAL A 128 -4.09 5.28 -9.29
N GLY A 129 -3.60 4.05 -9.44
CA GLY A 129 -4.34 2.96 -10.10
C GLY A 129 -5.63 2.61 -9.35
N GLY A 130 -5.55 2.45 -8.04
CA GLY A 130 -6.70 2.20 -7.17
C GLY A 130 -7.78 3.29 -7.26
N ARG A 131 -7.36 4.56 -7.30
CA ARG A 131 -8.27 5.69 -7.56
C ARG A 131 -9.02 5.51 -8.88
N ARG A 132 -8.28 5.28 -9.98
CA ARG A 132 -8.88 5.16 -11.32
C ARG A 132 -9.91 4.03 -11.40
N VAL A 133 -9.58 2.87 -10.85
CA VAL A 133 -10.47 1.69 -10.85
C VAL A 133 -11.72 1.96 -10.03
N MET A 134 -11.59 2.51 -8.83
CA MET A 134 -12.75 2.76 -7.96
C MET A 134 -13.66 3.87 -8.47
N GLU A 135 -13.11 4.92 -9.09
CA GLU A 135 -13.90 6.01 -9.67
C GLU A 135 -14.63 5.58 -10.95
N ARG A 136 -14.05 4.67 -11.74
CA ARG A 136 -14.74 4.08 -12.93
C ARG A 136 -15.89 3.19 -12.50
N GLY A 137 -15.66 2.23 -11.60
CA GLY A 137 -16.71 1.34 -11.13
C GLY A 137 -17.90 2.08 -10.47
N ALA A 138 -17.66 3.23 -9.84
CA ALA A 138 -18.74 4.06 -9.31
C ALA A 138 -19.58 4.74 -10.39
N LYS A 139 -19.02 5.07 -11.54
CA LYS A 139 -19.76 5.68 -12.68
C LYS A 139 -20.60 4.64 -13.41
N ASP A 140 -20.09 3.43 -13.58
CA ASP A 140 -20.77 2.35 -14.31
C ASP A 140 -22.02 1.83 -13.56
N VAL A 141 -22.10 2.03 -12.24
CA VAL A 141 -23.27 1.64 -11.42
C VAL A 141 -24.40 2.69 -11.50
N ILE A 142 -24.11 3.92 -11.94
CA ILE A 142 -25.05 5.05 -11.97
C ILE A 142 -25.61 5.28 -13.39
N SER A 143 -24.98 4.68 -14.39
CA SER A 143 -25.43 4.72 -15.79
C SER A 143 -26.36 3.58 -16.12
#